data_fee1f8f926bc65d156e01200572e7585
#
_entry.id   fee1f8f926bc65d156e01200572e7585
#
_cell.length_a   1.000
_cell.length_b   1.000
_cell.length_c   1.000
_cell.angle_alpha   90.00
_cell.angle_beta   90.00
_cell.angle_gamma   90.00
#
_symmetry.space_group_name_H-M   'P 1'
#
loop_
_entity.id
_entity.type
_entity.pdbx_description
1 polymer ?
#
loop_
_entity_poly.entity_id
_entity_poly.type
_entity_poly.pdbx_seq_one_letter_code
_entity_poly.pdbx_strand_id
1 'polypeptide(L)'
;MIPGPELIVPERPGLGGERRASWWSESARAPARVAVVDDRITADAALRRARSGEGLVWAGDWHNARQLLAAIGRRLPTPRPRARGLAGLFQAEREHKRVEHEVLSRLAVPIGPGWTTPLRRAPALELPLRDAFGAGPNGPALMPLREILGAMGAYEWLRRGVPVPALGGTVHPRYGVFAPVRGEYVDLVARARWRRAPPPGREGGSLSRWGRERECSPS
;
A
#
# COMPACT_ATOMS: atom_id res chain seq x y z
N MET A 1 -9.02 9.97 -2.64
CA MET A 1 -9.43 8.57 -2.38
C MET A 1 -10.95 8.49 -2.32
N ILE A 2 -11.56 7.50 -2.94
CA ILE A 2 -13.02 7.26 -2.92
C ILE A 2 -13.29 6.23 -1.81
N PRO A 3 -14.30 6.45 -0.95
CA PRO A 3 -14.67 5.46 0.06
C PRO A 3 -15.13 4.16 -0.64
N GLY A 4 -14.64 3.04 -0.16
CA GLY A 4 -15.05 1.71 -0.59
C GLY A 4 -16.38 1.27 0.07
N PRO A 5 -16.72 -0.02 -0.02
CA PRO A 5 -17.97 -0.53 0.52
C PRO A 5 -18.05 -0.37 2.05
N GLU A 6 -19.28 -0.26 2.54
CA GLU A 6 -19.53 -0.34 3.97
C GLU A 6 -19.33 -1.77 4.49
N LEU A 7 -18.71 -1.87 5.64
CA LEU A 7 -18.49 -3.11 6.36
C LEU A 7 -19.24 -3.08 7.70
N ILE A 8 -19.78 -4.23 8.08
CA ILE A 8 -20.37 -4.43 9.40
C ILE A 8 -19.24 -4.88 10.34
N VAL A 9 -18.95 -4.05 11.34
CA VAL A 9 -17.90 -4.28 12.33
C VAL A 9 -18.56 -4.66 13.65
N PRO A 10 -18.29 -5.85 14.20
CA PRO A 10 -18.78 -6.21 15.55
C PRO A 10 -18.19 -5.25 16.59
N GLU A 11 -18.98 -4.79 17.55
CA GLU A 11 -18.49 -3.83 18.55
C GLU A 11 -17.44 -4.42 19.48
N ARG A 12 -17.64 -5.63 19.96
CA ARG A 12 -16.65 -6.50 20.67
C ARG A 12 -17.17 -7.92 20.71
N PRO A 13 -16.30 -8.94 20.78
CA PRO A 13 -16.74 -10.30 21.02
C PRO A 13 -17.54 -10.36 22.34
N GLY A 14 -18.82 -10.71 22.28
CA GLY A 14 -19.67 -10.95 23.44
C GLY A 14 -20.55 -9.79 23.96
N LEU A 15 -20.50 -8.58 23.38
CA LEU A 15 -21.30 -7.43 23.85
C LEU A 15 -22.46 -7.01 22.93
N GLY A 16 -22.71 -7.75 21.84
CA GLY A 16 -23.87 -7.53 20.97
C GLY A 16 -24.03 -6.09 20.51
N GLY A 17 -23.42 -5.75 19.40
CA GLY A 17 -23.55 -4.47 18.71
C GLY A 17 -22.78 -4.52 17.43
N GLU A 18 -23.29 -3.84 16.40
CA GLU A 18 -22.65 -3.74 15.09
C GLU A 18 -22.51 -2.27 14.72
N ARG A 19 -21.35 -1.89 14.21
CA ARG A 19 -21.12 -0.56 13.65
C ARG A 19 -20.85 -0.67 12.17
N ARG A 20 -21.33 0.27 11.40
CA ARG A 20 -20.97 0.42 10.01
C ARG A 20 -19.72 1.27 9.88
N ALA A 21 -18.79 0.84 9.06
CA ALA A 21 -17.60 1.59 8.73
C ALA A 21 -17.28 1.42 7.23
N SER A 22 -16.89 2.51 6.59
CA SER A 22 -16.47 2.47 5.19
C SER A 22 -15.04 1.94 5.08
N TRP A 23 -14.76 1.14 4.06
CA TRP A 23 -13.40 0.71 3.76
C TRP A 23 -12.66 1.79 2.99
N TRP A 24 -11.52 2.22 3.50
CA TRP A 24 -10.66 3.24 2.90
C TRP A 24 -9.32 2.63 2.50
N SER A 25 -9.14 2.34 1.21
CA SER A 25 -7.89 1.82 0.66
C SER A 25 -7.84 2.08 -0.84
N GLU A 26 -6.68 2.45 -1.33
CA GLU A 26 -6.42 2.58 -2.77
C GLU A 26 -5.94 1.27 -3.40
N SER A 27 -5.30 0.43 -2.59
CA SER A 27 -4.58 -0.73 -3.08
C SER A 27 -5.17 -2.08 -2.65
N ALA A 28 -5.97 -2.10 -1.58
CA ALA A 28 -6.50 -3.33 -1.00
C ALA A 28 -8.02 -3.43 -1.13
N ARG A 29 -8.48 -4.57 -1.61
CA ARG A 29 -9.92 -4.88 -1.66
C ARG A 29 -10.47 -5.03 -0.24
N ALA A 30 -11.69 -4.52 -0.03
CA ALA A 30 -12.42 -4.72 1.20
C ALA A 30 -12.57 -6.23 1.50
N PRO A 31 -12.38 -6.65 2.75
CA PRO A 31 -12.68 -8.02 3.16
C PRO A 31 -14.18 -8.25 3.16
N ALA A 32 -14.61 -9.49 2.87
CA ALA A 32 -16.05 -9.84 2.92
C ALA A 32 -16.60 -9.84 4.36
N ARG A 33 -15.74 -10.07 5.33
CA ARG A 33 -16.06 -10.05 6.76
C ARG A 33 -14.88 -9.53 7.56
N VAL A 34 -15.19 -8.93 8.70
CA VAL A 34 -14.19 -8.40 9.62
C VAL A 34 -14.41 -8.94 11.04
N ALA A 35 -13.35 -9.00 11.81
CA ALA A 35 -13.43 -9.27 13.23
C ALA A 35 -12.55 -8.31 14.01
N VAL A 36 -13.02 -7.88 15.17
CA VAL A 36 -12.25 -7.04 16.09
C VAL A 36 -11.24 -7.92 16.82
N VAL A 37 -10.00 -7.46 16.86
CA VAL A 37 -8.87 -8.12 17.51
C VAL A 37 -8.08 -7.12 18.34
N ASP A 38 -7.44 -7.59 19.39
CA ASP A 38 -6.66 -6.78 20.32
C ASP A 38 -5.28 -7.38 20.60
N ASP A 39 -4.60 -6.84 21.61
CA ASP A 39 -3.25 -7.24 22.02
C ASP A 39 -3.10 -8.72 22.42
N ARG A 40 -4.21 -9.46 22.55
CA ARG A 40 -4.20 -10.88 22.93
C ARG A 40 -4.04 -11.82 21.73
N ILE A 41 -4.28 -11.32 20.50
CA ILE A 41 -4.15 -12.16 19.32
C ILE A 41 -2.69 -12.54 19.07
N THR A 42 -2.44 -13.80 18.81
CA THR A 42 -1.11 -14.24 18.38
C THR A 42 -0.89 -13.99 16.89
N ALA A 43 0.36 -13.79 16.47
CA ALA A 43 0.68 -13.57 15.06
C ALA A 43 0.30 -14.76 14.16
N ASP A 44 0.33 -15.98 14.68
CA ASP A 44 -0.08 -17.18 13.94
C ASP A 44 -1.59 -17.25 13.75
N ALA A 45 -2.37 -16.87 14.77
CA ALA A 45 -3.82 -16.76 14.65
C ALA A 45 -4.22 -15.65 13.68
N ALA A 46 -3.58 -14.49 13.77
CA ALA A 46 -3.79 -13.37 12.86
C ALA A 46 -3.47 -13.73 11.41
N LEU A 47 -2.33 -14.40 11.18
CA LEU A 47 -1.93 -14.87 9.85
C LEU A 47 -2.94 -15.85 9.24
N ARG A 48 -3.39 -16.84 10.02
CA ARG A 48 -4.40 -17.81 9.53
C ARG A 48 -5.69 -17.13 9.11
N ARG A 49 -6.20 -16.17 9.93
CA ARG A 49 -7.42 -15.42 9.64
C ARG A 49 -7.24 -14.49 8.43
N ALA A 50 -6.13 -13.77 8.36
CA ALA A 50 -5.82 -12.92 7.20
C ALA A 50 -5.74 -13.72 5.89
N ARG A 51 -5.14 -14.92 5.93
CA ARG A 51 -5.08 -15.83 4.77
C ARG A 51 -6.45 -16.39 4.35
N SER A 52 -7.39 -16.53 5.28
CA SER A 52 -8.78 -16.90 4.93
C SER A 52 -9.58 -15.73 4.36
N GLY A 53 -8.97 -14.55 4.17
CA GLY A 53 -9.61 -13.36 3.61
C GLY A 53 -10.35 -12.50 4.62
N GLU A 54 -10.26 -12.83 5.93
CA GLU A 54 -10.89 -12.06 6.99
C GLU A 54 -10.12 -10.77 7.29
N GLY A 55 -10.81 -9.66 7.43
CA GLY A 55 -10.25 -8.39 7.92
C GLY A 55 -10.14 -8.39 9.44
N LEU A 56 -9.01 -7.91 9.95
CA LEU A 56 -8.71 -7.81 11.37
C LEU A 56 -8.75 -6.36 11.78
N VAL A 57 -9.84 -5.94 12.46
CA VAL A 57 -9.98 -4.57 12.96
C VAL A 57 -9.27 -4.47 14.29
N TRP A 58 -8.21 -3.69 14.34
CA TRP A 58 -7.41 -3.54 15.54
C TRP A 58 -8.07 -2.65 16.58
N ALA A 59 -8.16 -3.12 17.82
CA ALA A 59 -8.72 -2.39 18.96
C ALA A 59 -7.73 -2.24 20.14
N GLY A 60 -6.48 -2.68 19.96
CA GLY A 60 -5.43 -2.59 20.96
C GLY A 60 -4.54 -1.36 20.83
N ASP A 61 -3.32 -1.49 21.28
CA ASP A 61 -2.32 -0.42 21.22
C ASP A 61 -1.68 -0.28 19.85
N TRP A 62 -1.42 0.96 19.40
CA TRP A 62 -0.80 1.25 18.11
C TRP A 62 0.55 0.57 17.90
N HIS A 63 1.40 0.60 18.93
CA HIS A 63 2.73 -0.01 18.82
C HIS A 63 2.62 -1.53 18.62
N ASN A 64 1.70 -2.18 19.33
CA ASN A 64 1.45 -3.60 19.20
C ASN A 64 0.85 -3.97 17.84
N ALA A 65 0.00 -3.10 17.26
CA ALA A 65 -0.47 -3.28 15.87
C ALA A 65 0.70 -3.36 14.88
N ARG A 66 1.67 -2.44 15.02
CA ARG A 66 2.86 -2.43 14.16
C ARG A 66 3.73 -3.67 14.36
N GLN A 67 3.90 -4.10 15.61
CA GLN A 67 4.64 -5.33 15.91
C GLN A 67 3.94 -6.55 15.34
N LEU A 68 2.62 -6.64 15.46
CA LEU A 68 1.83 -7.72 14.87
C LEU A 68 1.97 -7.75 13.36
N LEU A 69 1.84 -6.60 12.68
CA LEU A 69 2.01 -6.50 11.23
C LEU A 69 3.38 -7.02 10.79
N ALA A 70 4.45 -6.59 11.47
CA ALA A 70 5.80 -7.06 11.20
C ALA A 70 5.97 -8.57 11.49
N ALA A 71 5.34 -9.08 12.55
CA ALA A 71 5.39 -10.48 12.91
C ALA A 71 4.65 -11.37 11.89
N ILE A 72 3.51 -10.90 11.34
CA ILE A 72 2.81 -11.56 10.24
C ILE A 72 3.71 -11.59 8.99
N GLY A 73 4.33 -10.46 8.63
CA GLY A 73 5.22 -10.37 7.47
C GLY A 73 6.38 -11.36 7.54
N ARG A 74 7.05 -11.48 8.69
CA ARG A 74 8.14 -12.46 8.89
C ARG A 74 7.70 -13.92 8.78
N ARG A 75 6.42 -14.23 8.95
CA ARG A 75 5.85 -15.58 8.86
C ARG A 75 5.35 -15.93 7.46
N LEU A 76 5.32 -14.96 6.55
CA LEU A 76 5.00 -15.25 5.16
C LEU A 76 6.16 -16.04 4.55
N PRO A 77 5.85 -17.10 3.78
CA PRO A 77 6.89 -17.92 3.17
C PRO A 77 7.69 -17.10 2.17
N THR A 78 9.01 -17.21 2.23
CA THR A 78 9.87 -16.64 1.19
C THR A 78 9.64 -17.41 -0.12
N PRO A 79 9.57 -16.71 -1.26
CA PRO A 79 9.40 -17.38 -2.55
C PRO A 79 10.54 -18.36 -2.79
N ARG A 80 10.19 -19.60 -3.13
CA ARG A 80 11.13 -20.57 -3.68
C ARG A 80 10.81 -20.70 -5.16
N PRO A 81 11.53 -20.01 -6.03
CA PRO A 81 11.22 -20.08 -7.45
C PRO A 81 11.48 -21.48 -7.96
N ARG A 82 10.42 -22.14 -8.45
CA ARG A 82 10.53 -23.41 -9.17
C ARG A 82 10.94 -23.20 -10.63
N ALA A 83 10.76 -21.97 -11.13
CA ALA A 83 11.06 -21.59 -12.49
C ALA A 83 12.54 -21.23 -12.63
N ARG A 84 13.17 -21.69 -13.71
CA ARG A 84 14.54 -21.35 -14.06
C ARG A 84 14.58 -20.06 -14.88
N GLY A 85 15.64 -19.24 -14.69
CA GLY A 85 15.86 -18.00 -15.42
C GLY A 85 15.23 -16.75 -14.80
N LEU A 86 15.64 -15.58 -15.30
CA LEU A 86 15.25 -14.27 -14.76
C LEU A 86 13.74 -14.01 -14.82
N ALA A 87 13.08 -14.42 -15.91
CA ALA A 87 11.64 -14.24 -16.05
C ALA A 87 10.86 -15.00 -14.98
N GLY A 88 11.25 -16.26 -14.69
CA GLY A 88 10.61 -17.06 -13.66
C GLY A 88 10.85 -16.53 -12.25
N LEU A 89 12.05 -16.04 -11.97
CA LEU A 89 12.36 -15.37 -10.70
C LEU A 89 11.52 -14.11 -10.52
N PHE A 90 11.39 -13.30 -11.55
CA PHE A 90 10.58 -12.08 -11.54
C PHE A 90 9.09 -12.36 -11.29
N GLN A 91 8.51 -13.38 -11.96
CA GLN A 91 7.12 -13.76 -11.75
C GLN A 91 6.88 -14.29 -10.33
N ALA A 92 7.79 -15.11 -9.80
CA ALA A 92 7.70 -15.62 -8.44
C ALA A 92 7.76 -14.50 -7.39
N GLU A 93 8.62 -13.51 -7.60
CA GLU A 93 8.71 -12.35 -6.72
C GLU A 93 7.45 -11.48 -6.79
N ARG A 94 6.91 -11.23 -7.97
CA ARG A 94 5.65 -10.48 -8.13
C ARG A 94 4.48 -11.18 -7.43
N GLU A 95 4.35 -12.49 -7.60
CA GLU A 95 3.31 -13.27 -6.93
C GLU A 95 3.47 -13.23 -5.41
N HIS A 96 4.69 -13.37 -4.92
CA HIS A 96 4.98 -13.23 -3.49
C HIS A 96 4.55 -11.85 -2.97
N LYS A 97 4.94 -10.77 -3.66
CA LYS A 97 4.56 -9.41 -3.28
C LYS A 97 3.05 -9.18 -3.32
N ARG A 98 2.36 -9.81 -4.27
CA ARG A 98 0.90 -9.78 -4.33
C ARG A 98 0.26 -10.43 -3.10
N VAL A 99 0.70 -11.65 -2.75
CA VAL A 99 0.21 -12.38 -1.58
C VAL A 99 0.57 -11.65 -0.28
N GLU A 100 1.80 -11.16 -0.17
CA GLU A 100 2.24 -10.35 0.97
C GLU A 100 1.34 -9.12 1.14
N HIS A 101 1.09 -8.38 0.07
CA HIS A 101 0.23 -7.22 0.08
C HIS A 101 -1.19 -7.57 0.53
N GLU A 102 -1.78 -8.61 -0.05
CA GLU A 102 -3.13 -9.05 0.25
C GLU A 102 -3.29 -9.44 1.74
N VAL A 103 -2.36 -10.22 2.27
CA VAL A 103 -2.41 -10.67 3.67
C VAL A 103 -2.17 -9.54 4.65
N LEU A 104 -1.15 -8.70 4.42
CA LEU A 104 -0.80 -7.62 5.35
C LEU A 104 -1.84 -6.49 5.33
N SER A 105 -2.56 -6.30 4.24
CA SER A 105 -3.65 -5.32 4.15
C SER A 105 -4.92 -5.74 4.90
N ARG A 106 -4.99 -6.99 5.41
CA ARG A 106 -6.11 -7.43 6.24
C ARG A 106 -6.09 -6.87 7.66
N LEU A 107 -4.95 -6.40 8.16
CA LEU A 107 -4.88 -5.69 9.45
C LEU A 107 -5.26 -4.23 9.24
N ALA A 108 -6.45 -3.86 9.70
CA ALA A 108 -7.02 -2.53 9.54
C ALA A 108 -7.15 -1.78 10.86
N VAL A 109 -7.05 -0.46 10.78
CA VAL A 109 -7.16 0.47 11.90
C VAL A 109 -8.44 1.28 11.74
N PRO A 110 -9.23 1.50 12.82
CA PRO A 110 -10.35 2.42 12.82
C PRO A 110 -9.84 3.86 12.62
N ILE A 111 -10.43 4.57 11.67
CA ILE A 111 -10.17 5.97 11.36
C ILE A 111 -11.49 6.74 11.40
N GLY A 112 -11.44 7.92 11.96
CA GLY A 112 -12.56 8.86 12.01
C GLY A 112 -12.31 10.15 11.24
N PRO A 113 -13.27 11.09 11.32
CA PRO A 113 -13.13 12.40 10.70
C PRO A 113 -11.82 13.09 11.11
N GLY A 114 -11.25 13.85 10.19
CA GLY A 114 -9.95 14.51 10.42
C GLY A 114 -8.77 13.54 10.58
N TRP A 115 -8.89 12.31 10.05
CA TRP A 115 -7.86 11.27 10.15
C TRP A 115 -7.51 10.87 11.58
N THR A 116 -8.48 10.98 12.49
CA THR A 116 -8.32 10.56 13.89
C THR A 116 -8.40 9.04 14.04
N THR A 117 -7.78 8.51 15.10
CA THR A 117 -7.91 7.09 15.47
C THR A 117 -8.07 6.96 16.98
N PRO A 118 -8.92 6.02 17.47
CA PRO A 118 -9.11 5.79 18.89
C PRO A 118 -7.99 4.95 19.53
N LEU A 119 -7.00 4.52 18.75
CA LEU A 119 -5.95 3.63 19.26
C LEU A 119 -5.03 4.35 20.24
N ARG A 120 -4.73 3.70 21.34
CA ARG A 120 -3.77 4.22 22.32
C ARG A 120 -2.38 4.37 21.71
N ARG A 121 -1.66 5.41 22.09
CA ARG A 121 -0.28 5.73 21.63
C ARG A 121 -0.14 5.86 20.11
N ALA A 122 -1.24 6.12 19.42
CA ALA A 122 -1.17 6.44 18.00
C ALA A 122 -0.49 7.81 17.81
N PRO A 123 0.37 7.96 16.80
CA PRO A 123 0.91 9.26 16.43
C PRO A 123 -0.18 10.12 15.79
N ALA A 124 0.13 11.40 15.58
CA ALA A 124 -0.74 12.30 14.81
C ALA A 124 -0.76 11.82 13.35
N LEU A 125 -1.93 11.38 12.88
CA LEU A 125 -2.12 10.84 11.51
C LEU A 125 -2.61 11.90 10.52
N GLU A 126 -3.17 13.02 11.00
CA GLU A 126 -3.83 14.01 10.16
C GLU A 126 -2.96 14.51 9.01
N LEU A 127 -1.77 15.03 9.30
CA LEU A 127 -0.92 15.61 8.27
C LEU A 127 -0.44 14.60 7.24
N PRO A 128 0.11 13.43 7.63
CA PRO A 128 0.53 12.42 6.68
C PRO A 128 -0.61 11.89 5.81
N LEU A 129 -1.77 11.63 6.40
CA LEU A 129 -2.89 11.07 5.65
C LEU A 129 -3.59 12.13 4.79
N ARG A 130 -3.65 13.38 5.25
CA ARG A 130 -4.18 14.48 4.44
C ARG A 130 -3.28 14.79 3.23
N ASP A 131 -1.96 14.75 3.37
CA ASP A 131 -1.04 14.92 2.23
C ASP A 131 -1.17 13.78 1.22
N ALA A 132 -1.31 12.54 1.71
CA ALA A 132 -1.39 11.37 0.85
C ALA A 132 -2.76 11.20 0.17
N PHE A 133 -3.86 11.45 0.89
CA PHE A 133 -5.20 11.03 0.48
C PHE A 133 -6.22 12.17 0.44
N GLY A 134 -5.82 13.39 0.80
CA GLY A 134 -6.71 14.56 0.82
C GLY A 134 -7.65 14.59 2.03
N ALA A 135 -8.89 15.01 1.81
CA ALA A 135 -9.91 15.04 2.85
C ALA A 135 -10.18 13.63 3.40
N GLY A 136 -10.25 13.51 4.73
CA GLY A 136 -10.51 12.26 5.42
C GLY A 136 -11.98 11.81 5.32
N PRO A 137 -12.30 10.67 5.94
CA PRO A 137 -13.67 10.19 6.01
C PRO A 137 -14.55 11.14 6.81
N ASN A 138 -15.82 11.25 6.40
CA ASN A 138 -16.83 12.03 7.12
C ASN A 138 -17.48 11.24 8.29
N GLY A 139 -17.18 9.95 8.40
CA GLY A 139 -17.71 9.04 9.41
C GLY A 139 -16.72 7.93 9.74
N PRO A 140 -17.17 6.90 10.47
CA PRO A 140 -16.32 5.75 10.81
C PRO A 140 -15.78 5.07 9.56
N ALA A 141 -14.48 4.81 9.55
CA ALA A 141 -13.79 4.13 8.45
C ALA A 141 -12.77 3.12 8.97
N LEU A 142 -12.39 2.18 8.11
CA LEU A 142 -11.33 1.22 8.33
C LEU A 142 -10.28 1.39 7.25
N MET A 143 -9.03 1.49 7.66
CA MET A 143 -7.91 1.64 6.72
C MET A 143 -6.82 0.62 7.01
N PRO A 144 -6.23 -0.05 6.01
CA PRO A 144 -5.11 -0.95 6.22
C PRO A 144 -3.96 -0.25 6.93
N LEU A 145 -3.47 -0.83 8.02
CA LEU A 145 -2.33 -0.28 8.77
C LEU A 145 -1.12 -0.08 7.87
N ARG A 146 -0.90 -0.99 6.91
CA ARG A 146 0.20 -0.89 5.94
C ARG A 146 0.15 0.40 5.11
N GLU A 147 -1.03 0.82 4.66
CA GLU A 147 -1.19 2.08 3.90
C GLU A 147 -0.93 3.30 4.77
N ILE A 148 -1.43 3.29 6.00
CA ILE A 148 -1.16 4.36 6.97
C ILE A 148 0.34 4.51 7.19
N LEU A 149 1.05 3.40 7.43
CA LEU A 149 2.50 3.42 7.62
C LEU A 149 3.24 3.88 6.34
N GLY A 150 2.73 3.53 5.17
CA GLY A 150 3.26 4.00 3.89
C GLY A 150 3.12 5.51 3.73
N ALA A 151 1.95 6.07 4.03
CA ALA A 151 1.71 7.52 3.99
C ALA A 151 2.58 8.27 5.01
N MET A 152 2.70 7.74 6.22
CA MET A 152 3.59 8.32 7.24
C MET A 152 5.05 8.34 6.78
N GLY A 153 5.53 7.23 6.21
CA GLY A 153 6.90 7.15 5.68
C GLY A 153 7.13 8.12 4.52
N ALA A 154 6.18 8.23 3.59
CA ALA A 154 6.26 9.18 2.49
C ALA A 154 6.26 10.64 2.98
N TYR A 155 5.45 10.95 3.99
CA TYR A 155 5.42 12.28 4.59
C TYR A 155 6.75 12.66 5.27
N GLU A 156 7.44 11.71 5.90
CA GLU A 156 8.79 11.92 6.42
C GLU A 156 9.80 12.21 5.30
N TRP A 157 9.73 11.50 4.17
CA TRP A 157 10.55 11.80 2.99
C TRP A 157 10.22 13.15 2.38
N LEU A 158 8.93 13.52 2.30
CA LEU A 158 8.51 14.83 1.84
C LEU A 158 9.11 15.95 2.72
N ARG A 159 9.11 15.79 4.04
CA ARG A 159 9.64 16.80 4.96
C ARG A 159 11.17 16.89 4.95
N ARG A 160 11.85 15.75 5.01
CA ARG A 160 13.33 15.71 5.08
C ARG A 160 13.99 15.87 3.73
N GLY A 161 13.33 15.41 2.69
CA GLY A 161 13.88 15.25 1.36
C GLY A 161 14.80 14.02 1.23
N VAL A 162 15.05 13.65 -0.01
CA VAL A 162 15.97 12.58 -0.39
C VAL A 162 17.13 13.22 -1.14
N PRO A 163 18.36 13.17 -0.61
CA PRO A 163 19.51 13.70 -1.32
C PRO A 163 19.77 12.90 -2.61
N VAL A 164 19.97 13.60 -3.71
CA VAL A 164 20.27 13.02 -5.02
C VAL A 164 21.60 13.60 -5.52
N PRO A 165 22.73 12.95 -5.23
CA PRO A 165 24.07 13.45 -5.58
C PRO A 165 24.22 13.79 -7.07
N ALA A 166 23.64 12.99 -7.95
CA ALA A 166 23.67 13.21 -9.40
C ALA A 166 22.98 14.51 -9.85
N LEU A 167 22.07 15.07 -9.02
CA LEU A 167 21.42 16.36 -9.23
C LEU A 167 22.08 17.50 -8.45
N GLY A 168 23.02 17.19 -7.57
CA GLY A 168 23.60 18.15 -6.64
C GLY A 168 22.60 18.74 -5.65
N GLY A 169 21.50 18.06 -5.37
CA GLY A 169 20.40 18.59 -4.57
C GLY A 169 19.55 17.53 -3.88
N THR A 170 18.43 17.97 -3.35
CA THR A 170 17.46 17.15 -2.61
C THR A 170 16.11 17.20 -3.31
N VAL A 171 15.43 16.05 -3.42
CA VAL A 171 14.07 15.95 -3.93
C VAL A 171 13.10 15.63 -2.80
N HIS A 172 11.86 16.11 -2.90
CA HIS A 172 10.82 15.96 -1.88
C HIS A 172 9.64 15.17 -2.47
N PRO A 173 9.75 13.82 -2.54
CA PRO A 173 8.73 12.99 -3.17
C PRO A 173 7.47 12.91 -2.30
N ARG A 174 6.29 13.06 -2.93
CA ARG A 174 5.00 12.85 -2.29
C ARG A 174 4.62 11.37 -2.28
N TYR A 175 3.60 11.03 -1.48
CA TYR A 175 3.01 9.69 -1.48
C TYR A 175 2.61 9.26 -2.91
N GLY A 176 2.84 8.00 -3.24
CA GLY A 176 2.59 7.46 -4.59
C GLY A 176 3.65 7.81 -5.63
N VAL A 177 4.59 8.70 -5.32
CA VAL A 177 5.72 9.03 -6.19
C VAL A 177 6.95 8.22 -5.79
N PHE A 178 7.66 7.68 -6.79
CA PHE A 178 8.89 6.94 -6.52
C PHE A 178 9.94 7.84 -5.84
N ALA A 179 10.40 7.41 -4.67
CA ALA A 179 11.46 8.09 -3.94
C ALA A 179 12.82 7.48 -4.31
N PRO A 180 13.77 8.26 -4.85
CA PRO A 180 15.08 7.76 -5.31
C PRO A 180 16.03 7.52 -4.13
N VAL A 181 15.61 6.73 -3.15
CA VAL A 181 16.40 6.43 -1.92
C VAL A 181 17.61 5.53 -2.18
N ARG A 182 17.67 4.88 -3.35
CA ARG A 182 18.82 4.08 -3.79
C ARG A 182 19.53 4.80 -4.92
N GLY A 183 20.75 5.27 -4.66
CA GLY A 183 21.54 6.04 -5.61
C GLY A 183 21.90 5.29 -6.89
N GLU A 184 21.96 3.95 -6.85
CA GLU A 184 22.41 3.12 -7.98
C GLU A 184 21.57 3.36 -9.25
N TYR A 185 20.25 3.51 -9.12
CA TYR A 185 19.37 3.77 -10.27
C TYR A 185 19.59 5.17 -10.83
N VAL A 186 19.75 6.13 -9.94
CA VAL A 186 19.98 7.52 -10.34
C VAL A 186 21.30 7.66 -11.07
N ASP A 187 22.35 7.02 -10.56
CA ASP A 187 23.68 7.00 -11.19
C ASP A 187 23.65 6.32 -12.56
N LEU A 188 22.92 5.22 -12.71
CA LEU A 188 22.74 4.55 -14.00
C LEU A 188 22.05 5.48 -15.00
N VAL A 189 21.00 6.18 -14.59
CA VAL A 189 20.28 7.15 -15.42
C VAL A 189 21.17 8.33 -15.77
N ALA A 190 21.90 8.89 -14.79
CA ALA A 190 22.79 10.01 -15.00
C ALA A 190 23.95 9.70 -15.99
N ARG A 191 24.45 8.47 -15.96
CA ARG A 191 25.53 7.99 -16.87
C ARG A 191 25.00 7.48 -18.21
N ALA A 192 23.70 7.21 -18.35
CA ALA A 192 23.11 6.73 -19.58
C ALA A 192 23.29 7.77 -20.70
N ARG A 193 23.87 7.34 -21.82
CA ARG A 193 23.91 8.17 -23.02
C ARG A 193 22.51 8.18 -23.65
N TRP A 194 21.68 9.12 -23.23
CA TRP A 194 20.39 9.34 -23.86
C TRP A 194 20.63 9.82 -25.29
N ARG A 195 20.29 9.01 -26.29
CA ARG A 195 20.11 9.55 -27.64
C ARG A 195 19.00 10.57 -27.54
N ARG A 196 19.32 11.84 -27.78
CA ARG A 196 18.27 12.86 -27.97
C ARG A 196 17.31 12.28 -28.99
N ALA A 197 16.06 12.10 -28.60
CA ALA A 197 15.00 11.89 -29.58
C ALA A 197 15.13 13.03 -30.61
N PRO A 198 15.09 12.76 -31.91
CA PRO A 198 15.06 13.82 -32.89
C PRO A 198 13.92 14.76 -32.48
N PRO A 199 14.10 16.09 -32.62
CA PRO A 199 13.02 17.03 -32.33
C PRO A 199 11.78 16.56 -33.10
N PRO A 200 10.58 16.61 -32.50
CA PRO A 200 9.38 16.22 -33.20
C PRO A 200 9.33 17.03 -34.51
N GLY A 201 9.48 16.30 -35.63
CA GLY A 201 9.35 16.90 -36.93
C GLY A 201 8.00 17.63 -36.98
N ARG A 202 7.98 18.81 -37.53
CA ARG A 202 6.75 19.56 -37.84
C ARG A 202 5.96 18.81 -38.92
N GLU A 203 5.48 17.65 -38.60
CA GLU A 203 4.53 16.93 -39.45
C GLU A 203 3.35 16.52 -38.56
N GLY A 204 2.19 17.09 -38.85
CA GLY A 204 0.92 16.77 -38.26
C GLY A 204 0.56 15.30 -38.56
N GLY A 205 1.12 14.38 -37.79
CA GLY A 205 0.82 12.96 -37.83
C GLY A 205 -0.16 12.64 -36.73
N SER A 206 -1.40 12.43 -37.13
CA SER A 206 -2.51 11.94 -36.34
C SER A 206 -2.10 10.75 -35.44
N LEU A 207 -2.49 10.77 -34.17
CA LEU A 207 -2.35 9.71 -33.16
C LEU A 207 -3.08 8.39 -33.51
N SER A 208 -3.46 8.17 -34.77
CA SER A 208 -4.24 7.03 -35.23
C SER A 208 -3.43 5.77 -35.62
N ARG A 209 -2.08 5.78 -35.47
CA ARG A 209 -1.24 4.67 -35.97
C ARG A 209 -0.77 3.66 -34.92
N TRP A 210 -1.10 3.83 -33.64
CA TRP A 210 -0.68 2.89 -32.58
C TRP A 210 -1.72 1.80 -32.24
N GLY A 211 -2.81 1.72 -32.99
CA GLY A 211 -3.95 0.85 -32.68
C GLY A 211 -4.21 -0.34 -33.63
N ARG A 212 -3.36 -0.60 -34.65
CA ARG A 212 -3.71 -1.60 -35.66
C ARG A 212 -2.56 -2.46 -36.13
N GLU A 213 -1.95 -3.23 -35.25
CA GLU A 213 -1.18 -4.42 -35.66
C GLU A 213 -1.15 -5.43 -34.53
N ARG A 214 -2.22 -6.14 -34.34
CA ARG A 214 -2.28 -7.50 -33.77
C ARG A 214 -3.62 -8.17 -34.10
N GLU A 215 -3.88 -8.39 -35.38
CA GLU A 215 -4.77 -9.48 -35.77
C GLU A 215 -3.90 -10.71 -36.02
N CYS A 216 -3.88 -11.62 -35.04
CA CYS A 216 -3.42 -12.99 -35.28
C CYS A 216 -4.47 -13.70 -36.10
N SER A 217 -4.14 -14.05 -37.34
CA SER A 217 -4.91 -14.99 -38.16
C SER A 217 -4.77 -16.39 -37.58
N PRO A 218 -5.86 -17.17 -37.49
CA PRO A 218 -5.79 -18.58 -37.18
C PRO A 218 -5.53 -19.40 -38.45
N SER A 219 -4.65 -20.34 -38.33
CA SER A 219 -4.57 -21.54 -39.14
C SER A 219 -4.14 -22.70 -38.29
#